data_d6d8e3b20861e59a92dbabbd1f9851b5
#
_entry.id   d6d8e3b20861e59a92dbabbd1f9851b5
#
_cell.length_a   1.000
_cell.length_b   1.000
_cell.length_c   1.000
_cell.angle_alpha   90.00
_cell.angle_beta   90.00
_cell.angle_gamma   90.00
#
_symmetry.space_group_name_H-M   'P 1'
#
loop_
_entity.id
_entity.type
_entity.pdbx_description
1 polymer ?
#
loop_
_entity_poly.entity_id
_entity_poly.type
_entity_poly.pdbx_seq_one_letter_code
_entity_poly.pdbx_strand_id
1 'polypeptide(L)'
;MGGLFVCAQFFMHPSSQPSIDSFVDALWLEDGLSPNTLAAYRRDLTLYAQWLGVQGQALNDSTETLLNSYFAAQHATTRATSANRRLSVFKRYFHWALREGFIHVDPTLKLQSAKQALRVPKTLSQAQVEALLHAPDVDTPLGLRDRTMLELMYASGLRVTELVSLGVLDVSLNDGVLRVLGKGAKERLVPFGEVARAWLERYLDEGRGVILDGQQ
;
A
#
# COMPACT_ATOMS: atom_id res chain seq x y z
N MET A 1 -5.10 -43.65 -12.81
CA MET A 1 -6.10 -42.60 -12.51
C MET A 1 -5.38 -41.29 -12.41
N GLY A 2 -5.30 -40.57 -13.53
CA GLY A 2 -4.63 -39.29 -13.62
C GLY A 2 -5.57 -38.16 -13.19
N GLY A 3 -5.27 -37.53 -12.07
CA GLY A 3 -5.99 -36.33 -11.64
C GLY A 3 -5.59 -35.17 -12.53
N LEU A 4 -6.51 -34.70 -13.37
CA LEU A 4 -6.41 -33.41 -14.05
C LEU A 4 -6.42 -32.32 -12.97
N PHE A 5 -5.24 -31.74 -12.68
CA PHE A 5 -5.17 -30.40 -12.12
C PHE A 5 -5.64 -29.43 -13.21
N VAL A 6 -6.94 -29.16 -13.26
CA VAL A 6 -7.49 -28.04 -14.02
C VAL A 6 -6.93 -26.79 -13.35
N CYS A 7 -5.96 -26.18 -14.01
CA CYS A 7 -5.51 -24.82 -13.72
C CYS A 7 -6.78 -23.95 -13.86
N ALA A 8 -7.36 -23.52 -12.74
CA ALA A 8 -8.48 -22.59 -12.73
C ALA A 8 -7.95 -21.25 -13.27
N GLN A 9 -7.97 -21.09 -14.60
CA GLN A 9 -7.86 -19.79 -15.22
C GLN A 9 -9.01 -18.96 -14.62
N PHE A 10 -8.65 -17.94 -13.84
CA PHE A 10 -9.61 -16.99 -13.29
C PHE A 10 -10.27 -16.25 -14.45
N PHE A 11 -11.39 -16.80 -14.93
CA PHE A 11 -12.19 -16.20 -15.99
C PHE A 11 -12.91 -14.98 -15.44
N MET A 12 -12.39 -13.81 -15.74
CA MET A 12 -13.12 -12.56 -15.57
C MET A 12 -14.01 -12.35 -16.81
N HIS A 13 -15.23 -11.85 -16.63
CA HIS A 13 -16.11 -11.53 -17.75
C HIS A 13 -15.43 -10.47 -18.66
N PRO A 14 -15.45 -10.62 -20.00
CA PRO A 14 -14.71 -9.75 -20.92
C PRO A 14 -14.99 -8.25 -20.77
N SER A 15 -16.22 -7.86 -20.42
CA SER A 15 -16.59 -6.45 -20.22
C SER A 15 -16.09 -5.84 -18.92
N SER A 16 -15.67 -6.67 -17.94
CA SER A 16 -15.27 -6.16 -16.62
C SER A 16 -13.92 -5.44 -16.64
N GLN A 17 -12.96 -5.95 -17.42
CA GLN A 17 -11.64 -5.29 -17.49
C GLN A 17 -11.72 -3.89 -18.11
N PRO A 18 -12.37 -3.65 -19.26
CA PRO A 18 -12.53 -2.30 -19.79
C PRO A 18 -13.21 -1.34 -18.81
N SER A 19 -14.20 -1.83 -18.06
CA SER A 19 -14.92 -1.01 -17.07
C SER A 19 -14.02 -0.60 -15.91
N ILE A 20 -13.16 -1.49 -15.43
CA ILE A 20 -12.14 -1.19 -14.40
C ILE A 20 -11.13 -0.17 -14.94
N ASP A 21 -10.65 -0.34 -16.17
CA ASP A 21 -9.67 0.55 -16.79
C ASP A 21 -10.23 1.96 -16.93
N SER A 22 -11.44 2.11 -17.47
CA SER A 22 -12.13 3.40 -17.60
C SER A 22 -12.32 4.09 -16.24
N PHE A 23 -12.68 3.34 -15.20
CA PHE A 23 -12.80 3.89 -13.85
C PHE A 23 -11.47 4.39 -13.29
N VAL A 24 -10.40 3.62 -13.46
CA VAL A 24 -9.07 4.00 -12.96
C VAL A 24 -8.57 5.24 -13.70
N ASP A 25 -8.80 5.32 -15.01
CA ASP A 25 -8.44 6.49 -15.83
C ASP A 25 -9.24 7.73 -15.41
N ALA A 26 -10.54 7.59 -15.15
CA ALA A 26 -11.37 8.67 -14.62
C ALA A 26 -10.83 9.19 -13.28
N LEU A 27 -10.47 8.29 -12.35
CA LEU A 27 -9.90 8.69 -11.06
C LEU A 27 -8.54 9.38 -11.18
N TRP A 28 -7.74 8.99 -12.15
CA TRP A 28 -6.48 9.67 -12.42
C TRP A 28 -6.70 11.10 -12.96
N LEU A 29 -7.60 11.24 -13.91
CA LEU A 29 -7.89 12.53 -14.58
C LEU A 29 -8.65 13.51 -13.67
N GLU A 30 -9.69 13.03 -12.97
CA GLU A 30 -10.59 13.88 -12.19
C GLU A 30 -10.05 14.17 -10.78
N ASP A 31 -9.46 13.16 -10.13
CA ASP A 31 -9.07 13.25 -8.72
C ASP A 31 -7.56 13.30 -8.48
N GLY A 32 -6.74 13.10 -9.51
CA GLY A 32 -5.28 13.12 -9.41
C GLY A 32 -4.73 12.09 -8.42
N LEU A 33 -5.35 10.90 -8.32
CA LEU A 33 -4.94 9.89 -7.35
C LEU A 33 -3.56 9.33 -7.67
N SER A 34 -2.80 9.01 -6.62
CA SER A 34 -1.47 8.43 -6.77
C SER A 34 -1.49 7.06 -7.46
N PRO A 35 -0.42 6.69 -8.22
CA PRO A 35 -0.32 5.38 -8.89
C PRO A 35 -0.55 4.20 -7.95
N ASN A 36 -0.07 4.27 -6.71
CA ASN A 36 -0.27 3.23 -5.70
C ASN A 36 -1.74 3.07 -5.29
N THR A 37 -2.48 4.19 -5.19
CA THR A 37 -3.92 4.17 -4.89
C THR A 37 -4.69 3.56 -6.05
N LEU A 38 -4.39 3.97 -7.28
CA LEU A 38 -5.02 3.44 -8.49
C LEU A 38 -4.76 1.94 -8.64
N ALA A 39 -3.52 1.48 -8.43
CA ALA A 39 -3.16 0.07 -8.46
C ALA A 39 -3.91 -0.75 -7.38
N ALA A 40 -4.08 -0.19 -6.18
CA ALA A 40 -4.84 -0.83 -5.12
C ALA A 40 -6.34 -0.95 -5.47
N TYR A 41 -6.93 0.09 -6.05
CA TYR A 41 -8.33 0.09 -6.49
C TYR A 41 -8.54 -0.92 -7.63
N ARG A 42 -7.67 -0.88 -8.64
CA ARG A 42 -7.67 -1.85 -9.74
C ARG A 42 -7.64 -3.28 -9.20
N ARG A 43 -6.70 -3.59 -8.31
CA ARG A 43 -6.57 -4.93 -7.71
C ARG A 43 -7.84 -5.38 -6.98
N ASP A 44 -8.45 -4.51 -6.16
CA ASP A 44 -9.66 -4.86 -5.42
C ASP A 44 -10.84 -5.17 -6.35
N LEU A 45 -11.03 -4.37 -7.40
CA LEU A 45 -12.07 -4.58 -8.40
C LEU A 45 -11.81 -5.83 -9.27
N THR A 46 -10.56 -6.05 -9.66
CA THR A 46 -10.17 -7.24 -10.42
C THR A 46 -10.47 -8.53 -9.65
N LEU A 47 -10.13 -8.59 -8.35
CA LEU A 47 -10.43 -9.75 -7.51
C LEU A 47 -11.94 -10.02 -7.39
N TYR A 48 -12.73 -8.97 -7.29
CA TYR A 48 -14.19 -9.10 -7.28
C TYR A 48 -14.74 -9.53 -8.65
N ALA A 49 -14.27 -8.93 -9.73
CA ALA A 49 -14.68 -9.28 -11.10
C ALA A 49 -14.30 -10.73 -11.46
N GLN A 50 -13.17 -11.24 -10.99
CA GLN A 50 -12.80 -12.65 -11.14
C GLN A 50 -13.75 -13.56 -10.36
N TRP A 51 -14.12 -13.20 -9.14
CA TRP A 51 -15.10 -13.96 -8.36
C TRP A 51 -16.48 -13.99 -9.03
N LEU A 52 -16.91 -12.87 -9.62
CA LEU A 52 -18.15 -12.79 -10.43
C LEU A 52 -18.05 -13.63 -11.71
N GLY A 53 -16.91 -13.62 -12.38
CA GLY A 53 -16.67 -14.35 -13.63
C GLY A 53 -16.86 -15.86 -13.47
N VAL A 54 -16.52 -16.44 -12.31
CA VAL A 54 -16.82 -17.85 -11.99
C VAL A 54 -18.33 -18.13 -11.99
N GLN A 55 -19.16 -17.09 -11.77
CA GLN A 55 -20.62 -17.18 -11.76
C GLN A 55 -21.24 -16.70 -13.09
N GLY A 56 -20.40 -16.42 -14.10
CA GLY A 56 -20.84 -15.93 -15.41
C GLY A 56 -21.37 -14.49 -15.40
N GLN A 57 -21.03 -13.70 -14.35
CA GLN A 57 -21.53 -12.33 -14.17
C GLN A 57 -20.46 -11.32 -14.51
N ALA A 58 -20.85 -10.18 -15.12
CA ALA A 58 -19.97 -9.04 -15.31
C ALA A 58 -19.98 -8.12 -14.09
N LEU A 59 -18.96 -7.24 -13.99
CA LEU A 59 -18.83 -6.31 -12.89
C LEU A 59 -20.04 -5.35 -12.77
N ASN A 60 -20.57 -4.91 -13.91
CA ASN A 60 -21.73 -4.00 -13.95
C ASN A 60 -23.08 -4.70 -13.73
N ASP A 61 -23.11 -6.03 -13.75
CA ASP A 61 -24.30 -6.82 -13.41
C ASP A 61 -24.41 -7.10 -11.89
N SER A 62 -23.54 -6.48 -11.11
CA SER A 62 -23.51 -6.66 -9.65
C SER A 62 -24.81 -6.24 -9.00
N THR A 63 -25.27 -7.08 -8.07
CA THR A 63 -26.40 -6.82 -7.20
C THR A 63 -25.97 -6.72 -5.75
N GLU A 64 -26.82 -6.15 -4.89
CA GLU A 64 -26.60 -6.15 -3.44
C GLU A 64 -26.33 -7.55 -2.90
N THR A 65 -27.06 -8.55 -3.41
CA THR A 65 -26.91 -9.96 -3.01
C THR A 65 -25.53 -10.51 -3.38
N LEU A 66 -25.04 -10.25 -4.60
CA LEU A 66 -23.70 -10.69 -5.04
C LEU A 66 -22.60 -10.04 -4.22
N LEU A 67 -22.69 -8.74 -3.91
CA LEU A 67 -21.75 -8.06 -3.05
C LEU A 67 -21.73 -8.63 -1.63
N ASN A 68 -22.90 -8.87 -1.03
CA ASN A 68 -23.00 -9.50 0.29
C ASN A 68 -22.38 -10.90 0.28
N SER A 69 -22.65 -11.71 -0.76
CA SER A 69 -22.09 -13.06 -0.91
C SER A 69 -20.57 -13.02 -1.04
N TYR A 70 -20.02 -12.07 -1.80
CA TYR A 70 -18.57 -11.87 -1.91
C TYR A 70 -17.93 -11.52 -0.58
N PHE A 71 -18.49 -10.54 0.17
CA PHE A 71 -17.98 -10.19 1.48
C PHE A 71 -18.10 -11.33 2.50
N ALA A 72 -19.19 -12.10 2.45
CA ALA A 72 -19.38 -13.28 3.29
C ALA A 72 -18.33 -14.36 2.98
N ALA A 73 -18.09 -14.66 1.70
CA ALA A 73 -17.07 -15.62 1.28
C ALA A 73 -15.63 -15.22 1.73
N GLN A 74 -15.37 -13.92 1.80
CA GLN A 74 -14.07 -13.40 2.21
C GLN A 74 -13.93 -13.19 3.73
N HIS A 75 -15.03 -13.33 4.49
CA HIS A 75 -15.05 -12.97 5.93
C HIS A 75 -14.04 -13.74 6.77
N ALA A 76 -13.86 -15.04 6.51
CA ALA A 76 -12.94 -15.88 7.28
C ALA A 76 -11.46 -15.52 7.07
N THR A 77 -11.10 -14.94 5.92
CA THR A 77 -9.70 -14.67 5.52
C THR A 77 -9.35 -13.18 5.54
N THR A 78 -10.35 -12.30 5.64
CA THR A 78 -10.16 -10.84 5.51
C THR A 78 -10.45 -10.10 6.81
N ARG A 79 -9.52 -9.28 7.27
CA ARG A 79 -9.73 -8.39 8.43
C ARG A 79 -10.81 -7.34 8.11
N ALA A 80 -11.62 -6.96 9.12
CA ALA A 80 -12.67 -5.94 8.97
C ALA A 80 -12.16 -4.60 8.37
N THR A 81 -10.94 -4.18 8.71
CA THR A 81 -10.31 -2.98 8.14
C THR A 81 -10.11 -3.09 6.62
N SER A 82 -9.64 -4.25 6.16
CA SER A 82 -9.44 -4.51 4.73
C SER A 82 -10.76 -4.65 3.98
N ALA A 83 -11.77 -5.27 4.60
CA ALA A 83 -13.11 -5.37 4.05
C ALA A 83 -13.75 -3.98 3.89
N ASN A 84 -13.65 -3.11 4.91
CA ASN A 84 -14.18 -1.75 4.85
C ASN A 84 -13.46 -0.88 3.80
N ARG A 85 -12.13 -1.02 3.66
CA ARG A 85 -11.39 -0.35 2.59
C ARG A 85 -11.89 -0.79 1.21
N ARG A 86 -12.07 -2.09 1.01
CA ARG A 86 -12.58 -2.66 -0.24
C ARG A 86 -14.02 -2.19 -0.51
N LEU A 87 -14.87 -2.15 0.50
CA LEU A 87 -16.22 -1.58 0.39
C LEU A 87 -16.20 -0.12 -0.06
N SER A 88 -15.26 0.68 0.44
CA SER A 88 -15.10 2.08 0.00
C SER A 88 -14.71 2.18 -1.48
N VAL A 89 -13.86 1.27 -1.98
CA VAL A 89 -13.52 1.18 -3.41
C VAL A 89 -14.76 0.83 -4.24
N PHE A 90 -15.53 -0.16 -3.80
CA PHE A 90 -16.75 -0.59 -4.50
C PHE A 90 -17.80 0.52 -4.54
N LYS A 91 -18.04 1.19 -3.41
CA LYS A 91 -18.94 2.36 -3.39
C LYS A 91 -18.53 3.44 -4.38
N ARG A 92 -17.23 3.70 -4.47
CA ARG A 92 -16.70 4.70 -5.40
C ARG A 92 -16.86 4.26 -6.86
N TYR A 93 -16.60 2.97 -7.16
CA TYR A 93 -16.78 2.40 -8.48
C TYR A 93 -18.25 2.44 -8.92
N PHE A 94 -19.18 1.93 -8.12
CA PHE A 94 -20.58 1.86 -8.50
C PHE A 94 -21.24 3.24 -8.55
N HIS A 95 -20.82 4.18 -7.73
CA HIS A 95 -21.25 5.57 -7.84
C HIS A 95 -20.79 6.20 -9.16
N TRP A 96 -19.54 5.97 -9.57
CA TRP A 96 -19.01 6.38 -10.85
C TRP A 96 -19.76 5.69 -12.01
N ALA A 97 -19.94 4.38 -11.96
CA ALA A 97 -20.64 3.62 -12.98
C ALA A 97 -22.10 4.07 -13.18
N LEU A 98 -22.78 4.47 -12.08
CA LEU A 98 -24.12 5.06 -12.14
C LEU A 98 -24.09 6.44 -12.81
N ARG A 99 -23.11 7.28 -12.48
CA ARG A 99 -22.93 8.61 -13.10
C ARG A 99 -22.69 8.51 -14.60
N GLU A 100 -21.87 7.55 -15.04
CA GLU A 100 -21.54 7.32 -16.44
C GLU A 100 -22.63 6.53 -17.21
N GLY A 101 -23.69 6.10 -16.53
CA GLY A 101 -24.81 5.35 -17.15
C GLY A 101 -24.50 3.88 -17.46
N PHE A 102 -23.41 3.32 -16.93
CA PHE A 102 -23.11 1.89 -17.07
C PHE A 102 -24.04 0.99 -16.25
N ILE A 103 -24.64 1.53 -15.22
CA ILE A 103 -25.63 0.88 -14.35
C ILE A 103 -26.78 1.85 -14.07
N HIS A 104 -27.94 1.32 -13.70
CA HIS A 104 -29.13 2.12 -13.36
C HIS A 104 -29.41 2.21 -11.87
N VAL A 105 -28.82 1.33 -11.06
CA VAL A 105 -28.98 1.26 -9.61
C VAL A 105 -27.63 0.97 -8.98
N ASP A 106 -27.25 1.73 -7.95
CA ASP A 106 -26.05 1.48 -7.18
C ASP A 106 -26.30 0.32 -6.19
N PRO A 107 -25.64 -0.85 -6.37
CA PRO A 107 -25.86 -2.02 -5.53
C PRO A 107 -25.21 -1.88 -4.15
N THR A 108 -24.46 -0.80 -3.88
CA THR A 108 -23.75 -0.60 -2.61
C THR A 108 -24.51 0.25 -1.62
N LEU A 109 -25.66 0.84 -1.98
CA LEU A 109 -26.38 1.82 -1.16
C LEU A 109 -26.70 1.32 0.26
N LYS A 110 -27.12 0.05 0.38
CA LYS A 110 -27.49 -0.54 1.67
C LYS A 110 -26.33 -1.22 2.41
N LEU A 111 -25.16 -1.34 1.76
CA LEU A 111 -24.01 -1.98 2.38
C LEU A 111 -23.41 -1.11 3.48
N GLN A 112 -23.30 -1.70 4.67
CA GLN A 112 -22.71 -1.04 5.83
C GLN A 112 -21.31 -1.53 6.10
N SER A 113 -20.45 -0.64 6.57
CA SER A 113 -19.12 -0.99 7.05
C SER A 113 -19.18 -1.92 8.25
N ALA A 114 -18.34 -2.96 8.26
CA ALA A 114 -18.21 -3.83 9.41
C ALA A 114 -17.75 -3.02 10.64
N LYS A 115 -18.40 -3.28 11.80
CA LYS A 115 -17.99 -2.67 13.07
C LYS A 115 -16.55 -3.05 13.38
N GLN A 116 -15.72 -2.05 13.65
CA GLN A 116 -14.33 -2.26 14.05
C GLN A 116 -14.22 -2.00 15.55
N ALA A 117 -13.57 -2.92 16.25
CA ALA A 117 -13.12 -2.62 17.62
C ALA A 117 -12.08 -1.49 17.56
N LEU A 118 -12.20 -0.53 18.47
CA LEU A 118 -11.22 0.54 18.61
C LEU A 118 -9.87 -0.08 18.94
N ARG A 119 -8.96 -0.08 17.99
CA ARG A 119 -7.62 -0.64 18.18
C ARG A 119 -6.68 0.49 18.60
N VAL A 120 -6.40 0.57 19.87
CA VAL A 120 -5.35 1.46 20.39
C VAL A 120 -4.01 0.87 19.93
N PRO A 121 -3.18 1.62 19.18
CA PRO A 121 -1.84 1.16 18.81
C PRO A 121 -1.04 0.85 20.08
N LYS A 122 -0.38 -0.29 20.12
CA LYS A 122 0.60 -0.57 21.17
C LYS A 122 1.88 0.19 20.83
N THR A 123 2.28 1.08 21.71
CA THR A 123 3.58 1.76 21.64
C THR A 123 4.68 0.85 22.14
N LEU A 124 5.88 0.95 21.55
CA LEU A 124 7.06 0.30 22.08
C LEU A 124 7.52 1.01 23.36
N SER A 125 8.02 0.27 24.32
CA SER A 125 8.72 0.84 25.48
C SER A 125 10.10 1.34 25.06
N GLN A 126 10.72 2.22 25.85
CA GLN A 126 12.07 2.71 25.60
C GLN A 126 13.06 1.57 25.43
N ALA A 127 13.05 0.58 26.34
CA ALA A 127 13.91 -0.59 26.26
C ALA A 127 13.72 -1.41 24.97
N GLN A 128 12.47 -1.49 24.45
CA GLN A 128 12.22 -2.17 23.18
C GLN A 128 12.75 -1.38 21.98
N VAL A 129 12.67 -0.05 22.02
CA VAL A 129 13.27 0.81 21.00
C VAL A 129 14.78 0.67 21.00
N GLU A 130 15.42 0.76 22.16
CA GLU A 130 16.88 0.57 22.32
C GLU A 130 17.32 -0.80 21.81
N ALA A 131 16.61 -1.88 22.18
CA ALA A 131 16.90 -3.22 21.68
C ALA A 131 16.76 -3.33 20.16
N LEU A 132 15.75 -2.67 19.57
CA LEU A 132 15.55 -2.65 18.12
C LEU A 132 16.70 -1.93 17.41
N LEU A 133 17.12 -0.77 17.95
CA LEU A 133 18.24 -0.02 17.41
C LEU A 133 19.55 -0.82 17.46
N HIS A 134 19.79 -1.60 18.50
CA HIS A 134 21.00 -2.41 18.68
C HIS A 134 20.98 -3.77 17.98
N ALA A 135 19.84 -4.18 17.41
CA ALA A 135 19.70 -5.49 16.78
C ALA A 135 20.57 -5.72 15.52
N PRO A 136 20.78 -4.71 14.63
CA PRO A 136 21.61 -4.91 13.44
C PRO A 136 23.07 -5.14 13.79
N ASP A 137 23.73 -6.09 13.10
CA ASP A 137 25.17 -6.34 13.18
C ASP A 137 25.92 -5.28 12.35
N VAL A 138 26.44 -4.26 13.05
CA VAL A 138 27.09 -3.09 12.42
C VAL A 138 28.48 -3.37 11.85
N ASP A 139 29.01 -4.58 12.03
CA ASP A 139 30.28 -5.00 11.44
C ASP A 139 30.06 -5.54 10.01
N THR A 140 28.81 -5.69 9.59
CA THR A 140 28.44 -6.04 8.22
C THR A 140 27.90 -4.79 7.48
N PRO A 141 28.17 -4.63 6.16
CA PRO A 141 27.66 -3.49 5.39
C PRO A 141 26.13 -3.36 5.42
N LEU A 142 25.41 -4.49 5.36
CA LEU A 142 23.96 -4.51 5.44
C LEU A 142 23.45 -4.16 6.84
N GLY A 143 24.07 -4.66 7.88
CA GLY A 143 23.71 -4.33 9.25
C GLY A 143 23.99 -2.86 9.59
N LEU A 144 25.11 -2.30 9.10
CA LEU A 144 25.40 -0.88 9.22
C LEU A 144 24.35 -0.01 8.52
N ARG A 145 23.90 -0.39 7.31
CA ARG A 145 22.78 0.23 6.62
C ARG A 145 21.51 0.18 7.46
N ASP A 146 21.16 -0.99 7.97
CA ASP A 146 19.91 -1.21 8.70
C ASP A 146 19.91 -0.42 10.02
N ARG A 147 21.04 -0.35 10.73
CA ARG A 147 21.21 0.50 11.90
C ARG A 147 20.99 1.97 11.56
N THR A 148 21.61 2.46 10.51
CA THR A 148 21.46 3.85 10.04
C THR A 148 20.01 4.18 9.68
N MET A 149 19.33 3.27 8.99
CA MET A 149 17.91 3.42 8.65
C MET A 149 17.03 3.52 9.90
N LEU A 150 17.25 2.68 10.90
CA LEU A 150 16.51 2.70 12.16
C LEU A 150 16.74 3.99 12.95
N GLU A 151 17.99 4.45 13.03
CA GLU A 151 18.34 5.72 13.69
C GLU A 151 17.71 6.92 13.00
N LEU A 152 17.73 6.98 11.68
CA LEU A 152 17.06 8.04 10.92
C LEU A 152 15.54 8.02 11.16
N MET A 153 14.90 6.84 11.15
CA MET A 153 13.47 6.73 11.44
C MET A 153 13.14 7.20 12.86
N TYR A 154 13.96 6.81 13.83
CA TYR A 154 13.76 7.19 15.22
C TYR A 154 13.92 8.69 15.44
N ALA A 155 14.96 9.28 14.85
CA ALA A 155 15.27 10.69 15.01
C ALA A 155 14.30 11.63 14.26
N SER A 156 13.82 11.21 13.08
CA SER A 156 13.10 12.08 12.15
C SER A 156 11.61 11.74 11.97
N GLY A 157 11.17 10.59 12.45
CA GLY A 157 9.79 10.11 12.27
C GLY A 157 9.39 9.88 10.81
N LEU A 158 10.35 9.57 9.94
CA LEU A 158 10.10 9.24 8.54
C LEU A 158 9.19 8.02 8.39
N ARG A 159 8.35 8.04 7.36
CA ARG A 159 7.67 6.82 6.91
C ARG A 159 8.67 5.90 6.23
N VAL A 160 8.44 4.58 6.31
CA VAL A 160 9.32 3.59 5.64
C VAL A 160 9.50 3.92 4.15
N THR A 161 8.43 4.28 3.44
CA THR A 161 8.50 4.64 2.02
C THR A 161 9.31 5.90 1.75
N GLU A 162 9.28 6.88 2.64
CA GLU A 162 10.08 8.10 2.54
C GLU A 162 11.57 7.76 2.75
N LEU A 163 11.87 6.95 3.76
CA LEU A 163 13.24 6.53 4.05
C LEU A 163 13.89 5.74 2.91
N VAL A 164 13.18 4.73 2.36
CA VAL A 164 13.75 3.89 1.28
C VAL A 164 13.83 4.59 -0.07
N SER A 165 13.12 5.69 -0.25
CA SER A 165 13.21 6.54 -1.45
C SER A 165 14.19 7.71 -1.31
N LEU A 166 14.82 7.87 -0.14
CA LEU A 166 15.73 8.97 0.13
C LEU A 166 17.02 8.84 -0.72
N GLY A 167 17.29 9.82 -1.55
CA GLY A 167 18.54 9.91 -2.31
C GLY A 167 19.66 10.58 -1.49
N VAL A 168 20.91 10.39 -1.91
CA VAL A 168 22.06 11.04 -1.26
C VAL A 168 21.96 12.57 -1.34
N LEU A 169 21.41 13.09 -2.44
CA LEU A 169 21.22 14.53 -2.64
C LEU A 169 20.09 15.13 -1.78
N ASP A 170 19.29 14.28 -1.15
CA ASP A 170 18.22 14.72 -0.26
C ASP A 170 18.69 14.84 1.20
N VAL A 171 19.96 14.57 1.46
CA VAL A 171 20.57 14.60 2.79
C VAL A 171 21.57 15.74 2.87
N SER A 172 21.33 16.73 3.73
CA SER A 172 22.33 17.73 4.11
C SER A 172 22.93 17.36 5.46
N LEU A 173 24.14 16.77 5.44
CA LEU A 173 24.87 16.43 6.66
C LEU A 173 25.27 17.71 7.42
N ASN A 174 25.66 18.76 6.72
CA ASN A 174 26.09 20.02 7.34
C ASN A 174 24.95 20.69 8.11
N ASP A 175 23.75 20.72 7.53
CA ASP A 175 22.60 21.38 8.13
C ASP A 175 21.80 20.44 9.05
N GLY A 176 22.09 19.13 9.03
CA GLY A 176 21.35 18.12 9.80
C GLY A 176 19.89 17.96 9.37
N VAL A 177 19.60 18.10 8.07
CA VAL A 177 18.23 18.03 7.52
C VAL A 177 18.11 17.05 6.35
N LEU A 178 16.94 16.46 6.24
CA LEU A 178 16.51 15.61 5.11
C LEU A 178 15.46 16.36 4.31
N ARG A 179 15.57 16.34 2.99
CA ARG A 179 14.52 16.78 2.08
C ARG A 179 13.63 15.59 1.73
N VAL A 180 12.37 15.62 2.13
CA VAL A 180 11.45 14.51 2.02
C VAL A 180 10.25 14.88 1.16
N LEU A 181 9.94 14.03 0.20
CA LEU A 181 8.76 14.16 -0.64
C LEU A 181 7.56 13.50 0.05
N GLY A 182 6.60 14.31 0.50
CA GLY A 182 5.40 13.85 1.16
C GLY A 182 4.26 13.53 0.19
N LYS A 183 3.09 13.24 0.75
CA LYS A 183 1.87 12.97 -0.03
C LYS A 183 1.52 14.20 -0.92
N GLY A 184 1.25 13.93 -2.20
CA GLY A 184 0.92 14.98 -3.18
C GLY A 184 2.14 15.77 -3.67
N ALA A 185 3.31 15.14 -3.69
CA ALA A 185 4.58 15.73 -4.15
C ALA A 185 4.98 17.02 -3.40
N LYS A 186 4.52 17.17 -2.15
CA LYS A 186 4.92 18.31 -1.31
C LYS A 186 6.23 18.00 -0.60
N GLU A 187 7.24 18.82 -0.84
CA GLU A 187 8.53 18.73 -0.14
C GLU A 187 8.44 19.30 1.27
N ARG A 188 9.17 18.68 2.19
CA ARG A 188 9.39 19.21 3.52
C ARG A 188 10.83 18.92 3.98
N LEU A 189 11.39 19.80 4.77
CA LEU A 189 12.65 19.58 5.47
C LEU A 189 12.35 18.93 6.83
N VAL A 190 13.11 17.89 7.15
CA VAL A 190 12.98 17.16 8.41
C VAL A 190 14.33 17.12 9.09
N PRO A 191 14.49 17.70 10.28
CA PRO A 191 15.75 17.67 10.99
C PRO A 191 16.06 16.27 11.53
N PHE A 192 17.34 15.93 11.66
CA PHE A 192 17.83 14.75 12.35
C PHE A 192 18.97 15.13 13.30
N GLY A 193 19.07 14.41 14.43
CA GLY A 193 20.04 14.74 15.47
C GLY A 193 21.44 14.18 15.20
N GLU A 194 22.39 14.55 16.07
CA GLU A 194 23.81 14.17 15.94
C GLU A 194 24.06 12.67 15.94
N VAL A 195 23.28 11.89 16.69
CA VAL A 195 23.41 10.42 16.70
C VAL A 195 23.10 9.83 15.33
N ALA A 196 21.99 10.26 14.70
CA ALA A 196 21.64 9.81 13.36
C ALA A 196 22.63 10.29 12.30
N ARG A 197 23.21 11.49 12.49
CA ARG A 197 24.30 12.02 11.64
C ARG A 197 25.50 11.09 11.67
N ALA A 198 26.00 10.75 12.86
CA ALA A 198 27.19 9.89 13.01
C ALA A 198 27.00 8.51 12.35
N TRP A 199 25.80 7.90 12.49
CA TRP A 199 25.49 6.64 11.82
C TRP A 199 25.41 6.78 10.30
N LEU A 200 24.87 7.91 9.82
CA LEU A 200 24.75 8.17 8.40
C LEU A 200 26.12 8.40 7.75
N GLU A 201 26.98 9.20 8.37
CA GLU A 201 28.37 9.42 7.94
C GLU A 201 29.12 8.10 7.86
N ARG A 202 29.07 7.30 8.92
CA ARG A 202 29.71 5.99 8.96
C ARG A 202 29.21 5.05 7.86
N TYR A 203 27.89 5.03 7.61
CA TYR A 203 27.31 4.21 6.55
C TYR A 203 27.76 4.66 5.14
N LEU A 204 27.81 5.97 4.90
CA LEU A 204 28.24 6.52 3.61
C LEU A 204 29.71 6.17 3.34
N ASP A 205 30.56 6.21 4.36
CA ASP A 205 32.00 5.98 4.24
C ASP A 205 32.35 4.48 4.18
N GLU A 206 31.77 3.66 5.07
CA GLU A 206 32.19 2.26 5.27
C GLU A 206 31.26 1.24 4.59
N GLY A 207 29.96 1.53 4.45
CA GLY A 207 28.98 0.51 4.06
C GLY A 207 28.43 0.69 2.66
N ARG A 208 28.09 1.91 2.25
CA ARG A 208 27.36 2.17 1.02
C ARG A 208 28.12 1.76 -0.23
N GLY A 209 29.41 2.09 -0.31
CA GLY A 209 30.25 1.73 -1.46
C GLY A 209 30.30 0.22 -1.67
N VAL A 210 30.52 -0.55 -0.61
CA VAL A 210 30.60 -2.01 -0.65
C VAL A 210 29.29 -2.65 -1.15
N ILE A 211 28.14 -2.10 -0.76
CA ILE A 211 26.82 -2.61 -1.20
C ILE A 211 26.59 -2.31 -2.67
N LEU A 212 27.01 -1.15 -3.17
CA LEU A 212 26.78 -0.74 -4.56
C LEU A 212 27.73 -1.45 -5.53
N ASP A 213 29.01 -1.67 -5.16
CA ASP A 213 29.98 -2.38 -6.00
C ASP A 213 29.59 -3.82 -6.32
N GLY A 214 28.75 -4.44 -5.48
CA GLY A 214 28.15 -5.74 -5.72
C GLY A 214 26.96 -5.75 -6.68
N GLN A 215 26.52 -4.58 -7.18
CA GLN A 215 25.34 -4.42 -8.04
C GLN A 215 25.65 -3.93 -9.47
N GLN A 216 26.92 -3.92 -9.88
CA GLN A 216 27.32 -3.59 -11.27
C GLN A 216 27.09 -4.76 -12.21
#